data_e5e4dd1579a529211ec34b6308c68b28
#
_entry.id   e5e4dd1579a529211ec34b6308c68b28
#
_cell.length_a   1.000
_cell.length_b   1.000
_cell.length_c   1.000
_cell.angle_alpha   90.00
_cell.angle_beta   90.00
_cell.angle_gamma   90.00
#
_symmetry.space_group_name_H-M   'P 1'
#
loop_
_entity.id
_entity.type
_entity.pdbx_description
1 polymer ?
#
loop_
_entity_poly.entity_id
_entity_poly.type
_entity_poly.pdbx_seq_one_letter_code
_entity_poly.pdbx_strand_id
1 'polypeptide(L)'
;MKKSVLLMAAATAIALSSCSSEETKDVAKSSNITFRSTVGLNSRGTEATTDNLKNIWVSAWAGDDEAFKDVQFAKNAGGQFNSVGAAYFWEKDKDYTFMAFATGKDNKANLTPTVTKTNITLTDYAPNATLADQLDLLTAQGTGNKANNETTGASLTFDHILSQIQIKVKNTNENVKYTIKGVRISNVSGKGNYTFTPADNQNKHAWNDLGTPSQYVLDQGVDITLDENNKNVTDLLTAANSAMLIPQGITAWDGQAPNQVGATFANVNGSYISLLINVQKKNAAGAWEQVYPKADVPNDKSAWTAVAIPAVTWANGNKYIYTLDLSAGAGKVDPVDPGDNWTDGKDPGKGEDILGKQIFFTVEVKAWVDQAVNVPM
;
A
#
# COMPACT_ATOMS: atom_id res chain seq x y z
N MET A 1 41.72 87.86 4.57
CA MET A 1 42.60 87.75 5.75
C MET A 1 42.39 86.41 6.44
N LYS A 2 43.51 85.76 6.75
CA LYS A 2 43.69 84.58 7.65
C LYS A 2 43.43 83.25 6.98
N LYS A 3 44.43 82.65 6.47
CA LYS A 3 45.57 81.84 6.96
C LYS A 3 45.14 80.38 7.20
N SER A 4 45.57 79.55 6.25
CA SER A 4 45.61 78.11 6.29
C SER A 4 46.61 77.60 7.33
N VAL A 5 46.29 76.51 7.99
CA VAL A 5 47.30 75.65 8.64
C VAL A 5 47.04 74.22 8.20
N LEU A 6 48.03 73.74 7.54
CA LEU A 6 48.14 72.34 7.07
C LEU A 6 48.74 71.52 8.21
N LEU A 7 48.09 70.49 8.69
CA LEU A 7 48.73 69.57 9.64
C LEU A 7 48.85 68.23 8.97
N MET A 8 50.09 67.88 8.63
CA MET A 8 50.47 66.53 8.23
C MET A 8 50.54 65.59 9.43
N ALA A 9 49.77 64.57 9.46
CA ALA A 9 49.96 63.44 10.39
C ALA A 9 50.50 62.22 9.62
N ALA A 10 51.74 61.86 9.94
CA ALA A 10 52.39 60.68 9.48
C ALA A 10 51.76 59.43 10.11
N ALA A 11 51.20 58.57 9.29
CA ALA A 11 50.73 57.29 9.76
C ALA A 11 51.84 56.23 9.62
N THR A 12 52.37 55.80 10.75
CA THR A 12 53.29 54.69 10.90
C THR A 12 52.48 53.34 10.61
N ALA A 13 52.79 52.70 9.51
CA ALA A 13 52.31 51.37 9.25
C ALA A 13 53.07 50.35 10.13
N ILE A 14 52.39 49.81 11.15
CA ILE A 14 52.89 48.62 11.85
C ILE A 14 52.40 47.40 11.05
N ALA A 15 53.32 46.75 10.37
CA ALA A 15 53.07 45.44 9.78
C ALA A 15 53.04 44.40 10.91
N LEU A 16 51.86 44.01 11.36
CA LEU A 16 51.65 42.80 12.12
C LEU A 16 51.57 41.63 11.15
N SER A 17 52.69 40.97 10.95
CA SER A 17 52.72 39.65 10.36
C SER A 17 52.15 38.65 11.35
N SER A 18 50.82 38.53 11.37
CA SER A 18 50.18 37.39 11.98
C SER A 18 50.23 36.22 10.99
N CYS A 19 51.23 35.38 11.13
CA CYS A 19 51.15 34.01 10.63
C CYS A 19 50.16 33.26 11.51
N SER A 20 48.89 33.40 11.23
CA SER A 20 47.94 32.34 11.51
C SER A 20 47.87 31.51 10.25
N SER A 21 48.53 30.36 10.22
CA SER A 21 48.16 29.27 9.36
C SER A 21 46.79 28.75 9.81
N GLU A 22 45.76 29.57 9.58
CA GLU A 22 44.48 29.00 9.37
C GLU A 22 44.64 28.18 8.08
N GLU A 23 44.77 26.87 8.23
CA GLU A 23 44.30 25.99 7.22
C GLU A 23 42.89 26.52 6.86
N THR A 24 42.80 27.27 5.79
CA THR A 24 41.58 27.34 5.04
C THR A 24 41.29 25.89 4.71
N LYS A 25 40.54 25.22 5.61
CA LYS A 25 39.83 24.00 5.20
C LYS A 25 39.18 24.40 3.91
N ASP A 26 39.74 23.88 2.87
CA ASP A 26 39.10 23.90 1.56
C ASP A 26 37.67 23.41 1.83
N VAL A 27 36.73 24.31 1.99
CA VAL A 27 35.32 24.06 1.90
C VAL A 27 35.10 23.86 0.40
N ALA A 28 35.86 22.89 -0.15
CA ALA A 28 35.57 22.31 -1.43
C ALA A 28 34.11 21.98 -1.35
N LYS A 29 33.30 22.63 -2.21
CA LYS A 29 31.84 22.48 -2.34
C LYS A 29 31.47 21.06 -1.99
N SER A 30 31.15 20.85 -0.70
CA SER A 30 30.73 19.57 -0.19
C SER A 30 29.37 19.35 -0.83
N SER A 31 29.28 18.41 -1.75
CA SER A 31 28.04 18.12 -2.44
C SER A 31 27.05 17.51 -1.47
N ASN A 32 25.80 17.91 -1.61
CA ASN A 32 24.72 17.44 -0.79
C ASN A 32 24.55 15.93 -0.93
N ILE A 33 24.21 15.25 0.14
CA ILE A 33 23.73 13.87 0.10
C ILE A 33 22.40 13.88 -0.64
N THR A 34 22.31 13.15 -1.73
CA THR A 34 21.11 12.96 -2.54
C THR A 34 20.89 11.47 -2.78
N PHE A 35 19.66 11.10 -3.14
CA PHE A 35 19.32 9.71 -3.42
C PHE A 35 18.72 9.55 -4.80
N ARG A 36 18.91 8.36 -5.37
CA ARG A 36 18.15 7.80 -6.47
C ARG A 36 17.36 6.62 -5.91
N SER A 37 16.10 6.50 -6.25
CA SER A 37 15.31 5.35 -5.85
C SER A 37 14.94 4.51 -7.05
N THR A 38 14.92 3.19 -6.83
CA THR A 38 14.12 2.25 -7.59
C THR A 38 13.11 1.66 -6.62
N VAL A 39 11.87 1.54 -7.07
CA VAL A 39 10.85 0.76 -6.37
C VAL A 39 10.73 -0.51 -7.17
N GLY A 40 10.72 -1.66 -6.52
CA GLY A 40 10.44 -2.93 -7.18
C GLY A 40 9.16 -2.78 -8.01
N LEU A 41 9.27 -2.76 -9.20
CA LEU A 41 8.70 -2.69 -10.54
C LEU A 41 7.19 -2.41 -10.74
N ASN A 42 6.91 -1.55 -11.69
CA ASN A 42 5.70 -0.88 -12.18
C ASN A 42 4.34 -1.54 -11.98
N SER A 43 3.49 -0.85 -11.25
CA SER A 43 2.04 -0.99 -11.33
C SER A 43 1.38 0.39 -11.42
N ARG A 44 0.23 0.48 -12.11
CA ARG A 44 -0.53 1.72 -12.24
C ARG A 44 -1.61 1.75 -11.16
N GLY A 45 -1.66 2.85 -10.38
CA GLY A 45 -2.71 3.04 -9.38
C GLY A 45 -2.21 3.72 -8.11
N THR A 46 -2.79 3.40 -6.95
CA THR A 46 -2.36 3.85 -5.62
C THR A 46 -1.02 3.27 -5.16
N GLU A 47 -0.46 2.38 -5.95
CA GLU A 47 0.84 1.75 -5.70
C GLU A 47 1.97 2.76 -5.88
N ALA A 48 2.95 2.71 -5.01
CA ALA A 48 4.19 3.43 -5.17
C ALA A 48 5.02 2.80 -6.31
N THR A 49 5.53 3.63 -7.18
CA THR A 49 6.41 3.23 -8.28
C THR A 49 7.62 4.15 -8.30
N THR A 50 8.67 3.77 -9.02
CA THR A 50 9.82 4.66 -9.22
C THR A 50 9.39 6.02 -9.74
N ASP A 51 8.36 6.09 -10.60
CA ASP A 51 7.92 7.34 -11.21
C ASP A 51 7.08 8.20 -10.27
N ASN A 52 6.15 7.61 -9.51
CA ASN A 52 5.21 8.34 -8.68
C ASN A 52 5.66 8.53 -7.23
N LEU A 53 6.73 7.87 -6.78
CA LEU A 53 7.31 8.08 -5.45
C LEU A 53 7.91 9.49 -5.37
N LYS A 54 7.31 10.36 -4.58
CA LYS A 54 7.70 11.78 -4.47
C LYS A 54 8.50 12.10 -3.23
N ASN A 55 8.25 11.40 -2.13
CA ASN A 55 8.88 11.65 -0.84
C ASN A 55 9.35 10.35 -0.20
N ILE A 56 10.53 10.42 0.42
CA ILE A 56 11.11 9.36 1.23
C ILE A 56 11.62 9.94 2.54
N TRP A 57 11.65 9.15 3.60
CA TRP A 57 12.21 9.54 4.90
C TRP A 57 13.42 8.67 5.17
N VAL A 58 14.56 9.31 5.40
CA VAL A 58 15.85 8.63 5.51
C VAL A 58 16.51 8.95 6.84
N SER A 59 17.11 7.94 7.46
CA SER A 59 18.06 8.07 8.55
C SER A 59 19.42 7.55 8.08
N ALA A 60 20.51 8.17 8.53
CA ALA A 60 21.84 7.88 8.07
C ALA A 60 22.85 7.79 9.21
N TRP A 61 23.82 6.90 9.04
CA TRP A 61 24.96 6.71 9.92
C TRP A 61 26.25 6.79 9.11
N ALA A 62 27.21 7.62 9.61
CA ALA A 62 28.56 7.67 9.12
C ALA A 62 29.45 6.78 10.02
N GLY A 63 29.76 5.56 9.57
CA GLY A 63 30.25 4.54 10.50
C GLY A 63 29.18 4.23 11.54
N ASP A 64 29.50 4.35 12.84
CA ASP A 64 28.55 4.13 13.92
C ASP A 64 27.84 5.40 14.41
N ASP A 65 28.27 6.57 13.95
CA ASP A 65 27.73 7.86 14.34
C ASP A 65 26.44 8.18 13.55
N GLU A 66 25.34 8.55 14.24
CA GLU A 66 24.11 9.00 13.60
C GLU A 66 24.35 10.37 12.94
N ALA A 67 24.35 10.42 11.61
CA ALA A 67 24.55 11.65 10.84
C ALA A 67 23.27 12.47 10.74
N PHE A 68 22.13 11.83 10.52
CA PHE A 68 20.79 12.44 10.57
C PHE A 68 19.71 11.36 10.73
N LYS A 69 18.54 11.77 11.21
CA LYS A 69 17.45 10.87 11.51
C LYS A 69 16.11 11.38 10.99
N ASP A 70 15.33 10.50 10.36
CA ASP A 70 13.96 10.73 9.90
C ASP A 70 13.80 12.00 9.04
N VAL A 71 14.77 12.26 8.18
CA VAL A 71 14.79 13.45 7.31
C VAL A 71 13.99 13.16 6.05
N GLN A 72 13.09 14.06 5.70
CA GLN A 72 12.35 14.01 4.45
C GLN A 72 13.25 14.41 3.27
N PHE A 73 13.21 13.61 2.21
CA PHE A 73 13.80 13.92 0.91
C PHE A 73 12.70 13.90 -0.14
N ALA A 74 12.65 14.95 -0.95
CA ALA A 74 11.66 15.12 -2.01
C ALA A 74 12.33 14.94 -3.39
N LYS A 75 11.60 14.27 -4.29
CA LYS A 75 12.04 14.04 -5.67
C LYS A 75 12.02 15.34 -6.47
N ASN A 76 13.13 15.69 -7.08
CA ASN A 76 13.26 16.83 -7.98
C ASN A 76 12.86 16.44 -9.43
N ALA A 77 12.82 17.44 -10.32
CA ALA A 77 12.51 17.22 -11.75
C ALA A 77 13.51 16.30 -12.47
N GLY A 78 14.74 16.18 -11.95
CA GLY A 78 15.78 15.27 -12.47
C GLY A 78 15.71 13.84 -11.93
N GLY A 79 14.70 13.53 -11.11
CA GLY A 79 14.49 12.19 -10.54
C GLY A 79 15.32 11.88 -9.29
N GLN A 80 16.13 12.83 -8.82
CA GLN A 80 16.89 12.69 -7.57
C GLN A 80 16.09 13.20 -6.37
N PHE A 81 16.32 12.61 -5.20
CA PHE A 81 15.73 13.05 -3.95
C PHE A 81 16.71 13.94 -3.20
N ASN A 82 16.28 15.17 -2.91
CA ASN A 82 17.00 16.15 -2.14
C ASN A 82 16.34 16.37 -0.78
N SER A 83 17.13 16.64 0.24
CA SER A 83 16.59 16.94 1.58
C SER A 83 15.66 18.14 1.58
N VAL A 84 14.57 18.04 2.32
CA VAL A 84 13.63 19.14 2.56
C VAL A 84 14.11 19.91 3.78
N GLY A 85 14.41 21.21 3.61
CA GLY A 85 14.94 22.06 4.68
C GLY A 85 16.48 22.10 4.71
N ALA A 86 17.09 21.56 5.75
CA ALA A 86 18.55 21.58 5.90
C ALA A 86 19.24 20.68 4.87
N ALA A 87 20.37 21.11 4.36
CA ALA A 87 21.23 20.29 3.50
C ALA A 87 22.15 19.42 4.35
N TYR A 88 22.37 18.18 3.92
CA TYR A 88 23.30 17.24 4.54
C TYR A 88 24.40 16.92 3.54
N PHE A 89 25.64 16.85 4.02
CA PHE A 89 26.83 16.80 3.17
C PHE A 89 27.62 15.53 3.42
N TRP A 90 28.24 15.03 2.36
CA TRP A 90 29.19 13.94 2.46
C TRP A 90 30.43 14.35 3.25
N GLU A 91 30.73 13.60 4.30
CA GLU A 91 32.05 13.72 4.94
C GLU A 91 33.11 12.97 4.12
N LYS A 92 34.32 13.53 4.11
CA LYS A 92 35.44 12.88 3.44
C LYS A 92 35.80 11.58 4.16
N ASP A 93 36.11 10.54 3.38
CA ASP A 93 36.59 9.24 3.87
C ASP A 93 35.64 8.53 4.87
N LYS A 94 34.32 8.83 4.79
CA LYS A 94 33.28 8.15 5.57
C LYS A 94 32.37 7.32 4.66
N ASP A 95 32.12 6.10 5.11
CA ASP A 95 31.06 5.25 4.55
C ASP A 95 29.77 5.45 5.33
N TYR A 96 28.68 5.57 4.60
CA TYR A 96 27.34 5.79 5.15
C TYR A 96 26.46 4.54 4.97
N THR A 97 25.65 4.26 5.99
CA THR A 97 24.52 3.37 5.90
C THR A 97 23.25 4.20 5.97
N PHE A 98 22.32 3.96 5.06
CA PHE A 98 21.02 4.63 4.97
C PHE A 98 19.90 3.63 5.21
N MET A 99 18.94 4.01 6.06
CA MET A 99 17.70 3.30 6.27
C MET A 99 16.56 4.21 5.85
N ALA A 100 15.71 3.74 4.96
CA ALA A 100 14.68 4.56 4.35
C ALA A 100 13.28 3.93 4.45
N PHE A 101 12.29 4.79 4.60
CA PHE A 101 10.88 4.45 4.66
C PHE A 101 10.08 5.37 3.71
N ALA A 102 9.01 4.84 3.12
CA ALA A 102 8.08 5.61 2.30
C ALA A 102 6.67 5.05 2.38
N THR A 103 5.67 5.84 1.96
CA THR A 103 4.25 5.48 2.06
C THR A 103 3.51 5.47 0.72
N GLY A 104 4.21 5.70 -0.38
CA GLY A 104 3.57 5.89 -1.68
C GLY A 104 2.71 7.15 -1.80
N LYS A 105 2.57 7.92 -0.72
CA LYS A 105 1.89 9.23 -0.70
C LYS A 105 2.88 10.35 -0.37
N ASP A 106 2.44 11.60 -0.51
CA ASP A 106 3.29 12.78 -0.31
C ASP A 106 3.66 13.04 1.17
N ASN A 107 3.06 12.30 2.09
CA ASN A 107 3.36 12.36 3.53
C ASN A 107 3.37 10.96 4.14
N LYS A 108 3.95 10.81 5.31
CA LYS A 108 3.94 9.55 6.05
C LYS A 108 2.72 9.38 6.96
N ALA A 109 1.70 10.24 6.79
CA ALA A 109 0.52 10.30 7.64
C ALA A 109 0.91 10.35 9.13
N ASN A 110 0.28 9.55 9.98
CA ASN A 110 0.58 9.47 11.41
C ASN A 110 1.60 8.35 11.74
N LEU A 111 2.31 7.82 10.72
CA LEU A 111 3.27 6.76 10.95
C LEU A 111 4.57 7.30 11.56
N THR A 112 5.00 6.66 12.61
CA THR A 112 6.24 6.96 13.33
C THR A 112 7.12 5.72 13.38
N PRO A 113 7.79 5.35 12.27
CA PRO A 113 8.70 4.22 12.30
C PRO A 113 9.83 4.44 13.30
N THR A 114 10.17 3.42 14.07
CA THR A 114 11.41 3.44 14.82
C THR A 114 12.53 2.96 13.91
N VAL A 115 13.52 3.81 13.67
CA VAL A 115 14.63 3.54 12.76
C VAL A 115 15.93 3.49 13.53
N THR A 116 16.68 2.41 13.36
CA THR A 116 18.06 2.21 13.83
C THR A 116 18.98 1.92 12.64
N LYS A 117 20.27 1.84 12.85
CA LYS A 117 21.24 1.48 11.80
C LYS A 117 20.98 0.10 11.18
N THR A 118 20.31 -0.79 11.93
CA THR A 118 20.10 -2.19 11.53
C THR A 118 18.65 -2.57 11.24
N ASN A 119 17.67 -1.77 11.72
CA ASN A 119 16.26 -2.13 11.66
C ASN A 119 15.37 -0.92 11.42
N ILE A 120 14.22 -1.17 10.75
CA ILE A 120 13.05 -0.30 10.78
C ILE A 120 11.91 -1.10 11.39
N THR A 121 11.20 -0.53 12.37
CA THR A 121 10.03 -1.17 12.99
C THR A 121 8.81 -0.27 12.95
N LEU A 122 7.64 -0.87 12.71
CA LEU A 122 6.32 -0.26 12.91
C LEU A 122 5.60 -1.07 13.97
N THR A 123 5.18 -0.42 15.03
CA THR A 123 4.38 -1.06 16.09
C THR A 123 2.91 -0.76 15.86
N ASP A 124 2.06 -1.78 16.05
CA ASP A 124 0.61 -1.66 16.00
C ASP A 124 0.08 -1.04 14.69
N TYR A 125 0.76 -1.29 13.56
CA TYR A 125 0.27 -0.81 12.28
C TYR A 125 -1.08 -1.45 11.93
N ALA A 126 -2.03 -0.62 11.51
CA ALA A 126 -3.32 -1.04 10.99
C ALA A 126 -3.60 -0.32 9.65
N PRO A 127 -3.86 -1.06 8.56
CA PRO A 127 -4.32 -0.46 7.33
C PRO A 127 -5.61 0.35 7.55
N ASN A 128 -5.78 1.46 6.84
CA ASN A 128 -7.02 2.22 6.91
C ASN A 128 -8.22 1.37 6.47
N ALA A 129 -9.34 1.48 7.17
CA ALA A 129 -10.57 0.76 6.82
C ALA A 129 -11.11 1.19 5.44
N THR A 130 -10.94 2.47 5.09
CA THR A 130 -11.25 3.02 3.77
C THR A 130 -10.13 2.70 2.80
N LEU A 131 -10.41 1.92 1.75
CA LEU A 131 -9.38 1.46 0.79
C LEU A 131 -8.65 2.62 0.11
N ALA A 132 -9.34 3.71 -0.25
CA ALA A 132 -8.73 4.88 -0.89
C ALA A 132 -7.69 5.60 0.00
N ASP A 133 -7.79 5.43 1.33
CA ASP A 133 -6.89 6.05 2.31
C ASP A 133 -5.76 5.12 2.73
N GLN A 134 -5.75 3.88 2.27
CA GLN A 134 -4.66 2.96 2.55
C GLN A 134 -3.34 3.44 1.97
N LEU A 135 -2.27 3.07 2.63
CA LEU A 135 -0.90 3.44 2.26
C LEU A 135 -0.20 2.23 1.68
N ASP A 136 0.57 2.45 0.65
CA ASP A 136 1.53 1.47 0.16
C ASP A 136 2.86 1.72 0.88
N LEU A 137 3.20 0.84 1.80
CA LEU A 137 4.37 0.99 2.67
C LEU A 137 5.61 0.37 2.03
N LEU A 138 6.71 1.12 2.09
CA LEU A 138 7.97 0.70 1.49
C LEU A 138 9.14 0.91 2.46
N THR A 139 10.11 -0.01 2.42
CA THR A 139 11.37 0.12 3.15
C THR A 139 12.56 -0.15 2.24
N ALA A 140 13.68 0.52 2.51
CA ALA A 140 14.92 0.32 1.80
C ALA A 140 16.13 0.45 2.72
N GLN A 141 17.22 -0.22 2.37
CA GLN A 141 18.57 0.07 2.86
C GLN A 141 19.47 0.42 1.69
N GLY A 142 20.39 1.34 1.92
CA GLY A 142 21.45 1.67 0.98
C GLY A 142 22.74 1.97 1.70
N THR A 143 23.81 2.00 0.95
CA THR A 143 25.13 2.43 1.40
C THR A 143 25.71 3.43 0.42
N GLY A 144 26.68 4.23 0.84
CA GLY A 144 27.35 5.16 -0.04
C GLY A 144 28.48 5.90 0.64
N ASN A 145 29.29 6.56 -0.15
CA ASN A 145 30.35 7.46 0.31
C ASN A 145 30.56 8.59 -0.69
N LYS A 146 31.31 9.61 -0.27
CA LYS A 146 31.58 10.77 -1.10
C LYS A 146 32.19 10.38 -2.45
N ALA A 147 33.20 9.50 -2.47
CA ALA A 147 33.95 9.15 -3.67
C ALA A 147 33.06 8.55 -4.79
N ASN A 148 32.05 7.76 -4.40
CA ASN A 148 31.20 7.02 -5.35
C ASN A 148 29.86 7.73 -5.63
N ASN A 149 29.37 8.55 -4.71
CA ASN A 149 27.97 9.03 -4.74
C ASN A 149 27.81 10.55 -4.76
N GLU A 150 28.92 11.30 -4.75
CA GLU A 150 28.88 12.77 -4.70
C GLU A 150 28.08 13.40 -5.85
N THR A 151 28.22 12.86 -7.05
CA THR A 151 27.54 13.38 -8.25
C THR A 151 26.29 12.62 -8.62
N THR A 152 26.24 11.32 -8.31
CA THR A 152 25.16 10.43 -8.75
C THR A 152 24.07 10.23 -7.72
N GLY A 153 24.32 10.57 -6.45
CA GLY A 153 23.48 10.20 -5.31
C GLY A 153 23.62 8.71 -4.92
N ALA A 154 23.27 8.38 -3.70
CA ALA A 154 23.20 7.00 -3.22
C ALA A 154 21.96 6.30 -3.76
N SER A 155 22.05 5.00 -4.04
CA SER A 155 20.94 4.19 -4.53
C SER A 155 20.15 3.60 -3.37
N LEU A 156 18.82 3.71 -3.43
CA LEU A 156 17.87 3.08 -2.52
C LEU A 156 16.91 2.22 -3.34
N THR A 157 16.92 0.91 -3.11
CA THR A 157 15.94 -0.02 -3.70
C THR A 157 14.89 -0.31 -2.66
N PHE A 158 13.67 0.15 -2.92
CA PHE A 158 12.53 -0.01 -2.02
C PHE A 158 11.78 -1.30 -2.29
N ASP A 159 11.46 -2.01 -1.22
CA ASP A 159 10.59 -3.17 -1.24
C ASP A 159 9.22 -2.79 -0.67
N HIS A 160 8.14 -3.26 -1.31
CA HIS A 160 6.79 -3.20 -0.77
C HIS A 160 6.66 -4.17 0.40
N ILE A 161 6.08 -3.71 1.50
CA ILE A 161 6.00 -4.51 2.74
C ILE A 161 4.59 -5.00 3.07
N LEU A 162 3.60 -4.62 2.27
CA LEU A 162 2.22 -5.11 2.35
C LEU A 162 1.93 -6.12 1.23
N SER A 163 0.77 -6.75 1.30
CA SER A 163 0.18 -7.55 0.22
C SER A 163 -0.89 -6.74 -0.47
N GLN A 164 -0.90 -6.73 -1.81
CA GLN A 164 -1.94 -6.10 -2.60
C GLN A 164 -3.02 -7.09 -2.97
N ILE A 165 -4.28 -6.75 -2.70
CA ILE A 165 -5.42 -7.58 -3.03
C ILE A 165 -6.27 -6.89 -4.09
N GLN A 166 -6.45 -7.56 -5.23
CA GLN A 166 -7.34 -7.16 -6.33
C GLN A 166 -8.46 -8.18 -6.47
N ILE A 167 -9.64 -7.71 -6.85
CA ILE A 167 -10.81 -8.58 -7.05
C ILE A 167 -11.41 -8.27 -8.41
N LYS A 168 -11.64 -9.33 -9.18
CA LYS A 168 -12.32 -9.32 -10.46
C LYS A 168 -13.55 -10.20 -10.39
N VAL A 169 -14.52 -9.90 -11.23
CA VAL A 169 -15.77 -10.66 -11.34
C VAL A 169 -16.05 -11.01 -12.79
N LYS A 170 -16.72 -12.13 -13.04
CA LYS A 170 -17.24 -12.49 -14.35
C LYS A 170 -18.52 -13.30 -14.24
N ASN A 171 -19.33 -13.26 -15.30
CA ASN A 171 -20.51 -14.09 -15.46
C ASN A 171 -20.69 -14.48 -16.93
N THR A 172 -20.69 -15.76 -17.23
CA THR A 172 -20.95 -16.27 -18.59
C THR A 172 -22.37 -16.82 -18.75
N ASN A 173 -23.18 -16.81 -17.68
CA ASN A 173 -24.55 -17.31 -17.69
C ASN A 173 -25.52 -16.24 -18.20
N GLU A 174 -26.05 -16.42 -19.39
CA GLU A 174 -26.97 -15.48 -20.06
C GLU A 174 -28.37 -15.40 -19.42
N ASN A 175 -28.68 -16.33 -18.53
CA ASN A 175 -29.96 -16.37 -17.83
C ASN A 175 -29.94 -15.78 -16.43
N VAL A 176 -28.76 -15.30 -15.99
CA VAL A 176 -28.60 -14.65 -14.70
C VAL A 176 -27.89 -13.31 -14.90
N LYS A 177 -28.43 -12.28 -14.30
CA LYS A 177 -27.86 -10.93 -14.28
C LYS A 177 -27.46 -10.58 -12.84
N TYR A 178 -26.27 -10.04 -12.70
CA TYR A 178 -25.75 -9.52 -11.44
C TYR A 178 -25.52 -8.01 -11.58
N THR A 179 -26.01 -7.23 -10.63
CA THR A 179 -25.60 -5.84 -10.44
C THR A 179 -24.83 -5.77 -9.14
N ILE A 180 -23.57 -5.35 -9.20
CA ILE A 180 -22.63 -5.34 -8.06
C ILE A 180 -22.40 -3.88 -7.67
N LYS A 181 -22.64 -3.57 -6.40
CA LYS A 181 -22.55 -2.22 -5.83
C LYS A 181 -21.43 -2.07 -4.80
N GLY A 182 -20.80 -3.15 -4.39
CA GLY A 182 -19.73 -3.10 -3.40
C GLY A 182 -19.05 -4.43 -3.15
N VAL A 183 -17.96 -4.37 -2.40
CA VAL A 183 -17.17 -5.52 -1.97
C VAL A 183 -16.68 -5.33 -0.54
N ARG A 184 -16.62 -6.43 0.22
CA ARG A 184 -15.99 -6.52 1.54
C ARG A 184 -14.93 -7.61 1.53
N ILE A 185 -13.81 -7.36 2.23
CA ILE A 185 -12.83 -8.38 2.62
C ILE A 185 -12.93 -8.50 4.13
N SER A 186 -13.35 -9.64 4.64
CA SER A 186 -13.77 -9.79 6.03
C SER A 186 -12.97 -10.85 6.78
N ASN A 187 -12.81 -10.63 8.08
CA ASN A 187 -12.16 -11.52 9.03
C ASN A 187 -10.72 -11.85 8.65
N VAL A 188 -9.96 -10.82 8.32
CA VAL A 188 -8.51 -10.84 8.13
C VAL A 188 -7.85 -10.06 9.27
N SER A 189 -6.58 -10.35 9.58
CA SER A 189 -5.85 -9.58 10.60
C SER A 189 -5.69 -8.14 10.15
N GLY A 190 -6.21 -7.21 10.92
CA GLY A 190 -6.19 -5.79 10.65
C GLY A 190 -5.14 -5.00 11.43
N LYS A 191 -4.27 -5.68 12.19
CA LYS A 191 -3.23 -5.07 13.00
C LYS A 191 -2.02 -5.99 13.11
N GLY A 192 -0.80 -5.42 13.14
CA GLY A 192 0.42 -6.19 13.32
C GLY A 192 1.64 -5.30 13.56
N ASN A 193 2.72 -5.94 13.99
CA ASN A 193 4.05 -5.34 14.15
C ASN A 193 4.92 -5.72 12.96
N TYR A 194 5.57 -4.75 12.37
CA TYR A 194 6.50 -4.95 11.26
C TYR A 194 7.94 -4.71 11.67
N THR A 195 8.84 -5.54 11.17
CA THR A 195 10.30 -5.36 11.31
C THR A 195 11.00 -5.58 9.97
N PHE A 196 11.80 -4.62 9.57
CA PHE A 196 12.74 -4.71 8.47
C PHE A 196 14.14 -4.92 9.03
N THR A 197 14.79 -6.03 8.66
CA THR A 197 16.15 -6.37 9.08
C THR A 197 16.96 -6.72 7.84
N PRO A 198 17.61 -5.74 7.18
CA PRO A 198 18.29 -5.94 5.89
C PRO A 198 19.37 -7.04 5.89
N ALA A 199 20.02 -7.27 7.01
CA ALA A 199 21.06 -8.29 7.15
C ALA A 199 20.49 -9.72 7.27
N ASP A 200 19.19 -9.87 7.54
CA ASP A 200 18.53 -11.19 7.59
C ASP A 200 18.02 -11.58 6.21
N ASN A 201 18.80 -12.39 5.50
CA ASN A 201 18.45 -12.85 4.15
C ASN A 201 17.22 -13.78 4.10
N GLN A 202 16.77 -14.34 5.22
CA GLN A 202 15.62 -15.25 5.28
C GLN A 202 14.34 -14.53 5.71
N ASN A 203 14.46 -13.60 6.67
CA ASN A 203 13.35 -12.86 7.26
C ASN A 203 13.57 -11.35 7.18
N LYS A 204 14.03 -10.87 6.03
CA LYS A 204 14.29 -9.45 5.78
C LYS A 204 13.10 -8.57 6.15
N HIS A 205 11.89 -9.05 5.89
CA HIS A 205 10.62 -8.40 6.19
C HIS A 205 9.76 -9.34 7.02
N ALA A 206 9.53 -9.01 8.28
CA ALA A 206 8.71 -9.82 9.18
C ALA A 206 7.48 -9.06 9.68
N TRP A 207 6.33 -9.72 9.64
CA TRP A 207 5.11 -9.28 10.30
C TRP A 207 4.80 -10.25 11.44
N ASN A 208 4.60 -9.70 12.66
CA ASN A 208 4.36 -10.45 13.88
C ASN A 208 3.18 -9.85 14.64
N ASP A 209 2.75 -10.57 15.70
CA ASP A 209 1.66 -10.13 16.57
C ASP A 209 0.40 -9.74 15.79
N LEU A 210 0.09 -10.54 14.76
CA LEU A 210 -1.08 -10.36 13.95
C LEU A 210 -2.33 -10.58 14.79
N GLY A 211 -3.27 -9.64 14.71
CA GLY A 211 -4.48 -9.73 15.51
C GLY A 211 -5.58 -8.77 15.04
N THR A 212 -6.61 -8.67 15.87
CA THR A 212 -7.77 -7.81 15.63
C THR A 212 -8.39 -8.08 14.27
N PRO A 213 -9.34 -9.05 14.18
CA PRO A 213 -10.09 -9.29 12.95
C PRO A 213 -10.66 -7.99 12.42
N SER A 214 -10.49 -7.74 11.13
CA SER A 214 -10.93 -6.50 10.48
C SER A 214 -11.71 -6.79 9.21
N GLN A 215 -12.46 -5.79 8.80
CA GLN A 215 -13.22 -5.76 7.56
C GLN A 215 -12.87 -4.50 6.78
N TYR A 216 -12.63 -4.67 5.49
CA TYR A 216 -12.32 -3.60 4.55
C TYR A 216 -13.42 -3.52 3.52
N VAL A 217 -13.98 -2.33 3.30
CA VAL A 217 -15.22 -2.15 2.51
C VAL A 217 -14.98 -1.14 1.39
N LEU A 218 -15.50 -1.46 0.21
CA LEU A 218 -15.73 -0.53 -0.90
C LEU A 218 -17.18 -0.69 -1.34
N ASP A 219 -18.04 0.25 -0.96
CA ASP A 219 -19.47 0.28 -1.27
C ASP A 219 -19.91 1.60 -1.93
N GLN A 220 -18.96 2.45 -2.29
CA GLN A 220 -19.19 3.70 -2.98
C GLN A 220 -18.50 3.69 -4.36
N GLY A 221 -19.23 4.17 -5.37
CA GLY A 221 -18.68 4.29 -6.72
C GLY A 221 -18.52 2.97 -7.48
N VAL A 222 -19.05 1.87 -6.96
CA VAL A 222 -19.11 0.57 -7.65
C VAL A 222 -20.49 0.42 -8.28
N ASP A 223 -20.54 0.19 -9.59
CA ASP A 223 -21.75 -0.10 -10.36
C ASP A 223 -21.42 -0.97 -11.56
N ILE A 224 -21.36 -2.28 -11.33
CA ILE A 224 -20.98 -3.26 -12.34
C ILE A 224 -22.18 -4.14 -12.64
N THR A 225 -22.59 -4.18 -13.90
CA THR A 225 -23.60 -5.12 -14.38
C THR A 225 -22.96 -6.22 -15.23
N LEU A 226 -23.18 -7.48 -14.86
CA LEU A 226 -22.77 -8.68 -15.58
C LEU A 226 -24.03 -9.39 -16.07
N ASP A 227 -24.22 -9.45 -17.38
CA ASP A 227 -25.37 -10.07 -18.06
C ASP A 227 -24.96 -10.67 -19.41
N GLU A 228 -25.93 -10.99 -20.26
CA GLU A 228 -25.68 -11.53 -21.61
C GLU A 228 -24.85 -10.59 -22.49
N ASN A 229 -24.80 -9.28 -22.20
CA ASN A 229 -24.06 -8.27 -22.98
C ASN A 229 -22.67 -8.02 -22.40
N ASN A 230 -22.46 -8.33 -21.12
CA ASN A 230 -21.18 -8.15 -20.41
C ASN A 230 -20.78 -9.45 -19.69
N LYS A 231 -20.11 -10.33 -20.40
CA LYS A 231 -19.62 -11.64 -19.91
C LYS A 231 -18.14 -11.64 -19.56
N ASN A 232 -17.45 -10.55 -19.84
CA ASN A 232 -16.00 -10.44 -19.66
C ASN A 232 -15.62 -10.31 -18.19
N VAL A 233 -14.37 -10.66 -17.91
CA VAL A 233 -13.77 -10.38 -16.59
C VAL A 233 -13.73 -8.86 -16.39
N THR A 234 -14.34 -8.41 -15.32
CA THR A 234 -14.44 -6.99 -14.96
C THR A 234 -13.74 -6.76 -13.61
N ASP A 235 -12.94 -5.71 -13.53
CA ASP A 235 -12.26 -5.33 -12.30
C ASP A 235 -13.25 -4.72 -11.31
N LEU A 236 -13.28 -5.26 -10.09
CA LEU A 236 -14.04 -4.73 -8.96
C LEU A 236 -13.12 -3.94 -8.03
N LEU A 237 -11.99 -4.52 -7.65
CA LEU A 237 -10.86 -3.80 -7.08
C LEU A 237 -9.73 -3.79 -8.10
N THR A 238 -9.40 -2.61 -8.61
CA THR A 238 -8.34 -2.38 -9.59
C THR A 238 -7.01 -2.09 -8.89
N ALA A 239 -5.94 -1.88 -9.64
CA ALA A 239 -4.71 -1.35 -9.08
C ALA A 239 -4.90 0.02 -8.38
N ALA A 240 -5.87 0.82 -8.84
CA ALA A 240 -6.13 2.16 -8.28
C ALA A 240 -6.84 2.14 -6.91
N ASN A 241 -7.60 1.09 -6.62
CA ASN A 241 -8.38 0.93 -5.39
C ASN A 241 -8.21 -0.45 -4.76
N SER A 242 -7.09 -1.12 -5.04
CA SER A 242 -6.75 -2.39 -4.40
C SER A 242 -6.58 -2.25 -2.89
N ALA A 243 -6.85 -3.32 -2.17
CA ALA A 243 -6.59 -3.34 -0.74
C ALA A 243 -5.11 -3.61 -0.46
N MET A 244 -4.49 -2.76 0.37
CA MET A 244 -3.12 -2.89 0.87
C MET A 244 -3.20 -3.46 2.28
N LEU A 245 -3.04 -4.79 2.40
CA LEU A 245 -3.29 -5.52 3.64
C LEU A 245 -2.00 -6.11 4.20
N ILE A 246 -2.02 -6.37 5.50
CA ILE A 246 -0.89 -7.00 6.21
C ILE A 246 -0.70 -8.42 5.68
N PRO A 247 0.53 -8.81 5.31
CA PRO A 247 0.89 -10.18 4.98
C PRO A 247 0.53 -11.15 6.09
N GLN A 248 -0.21 -12.21 5.76
CA GLN A 248 -0.76 -13.14 6.73
C GLN A 248 -1.18 -14.46 6.11
N GLY A 249 -1.27 -15.51 6.93
CA GLY A 249 -1.93 -16.76 6.55
C GLY A 249 -3.44 -16.59 6.56
N ILE A 250 -4.09 -16.96 5.46
CA ILE A 250 -5.54 -16.94 5.32
C ILE A 250 -6.10 -18.33 5.61
N THR A 251 -7.06 -18.40 6.53
CA THR A 251 -7.91 -19.57 6.74
C THR A 251 -9.21 -19.36 5.97
N ALA A 252 -9.58 -20.30 5.12
CA ALA A 252 -10.82 -20.21 4.36
C ALA A 252 -12.03 -20.28 5.30
N TRP A 253 -13.04 -19.45 5.04
CA TRP A 253 -14.33 -19.57 5.72
C TRP A 253 -14.95 -20.95 5.47
N ASP A 254 -15.47 -21.57 6.52
CA ASP A 254 -16.09 -22.90 6.48
C ASP A 254 -17.49 -22.92 5.85
N GLY A 255 -17.99 -21.77 5.43
CA GLY A 255 -19.31 -21.65 4.79
C GLY A 255 -20.48 -21.61 5.78
N GLN A 256 -20.22 -21.52 7.10
CA GLN A 256 -21.24 -21.51 8.14
C GLN A 256 -21.42 -20.12 8.75
N ALA A 257 -22.67 -19.78 9.09
CA ALA A 257 -22.95 -18.62 9.91
C ALA A 257 -22.65 -18.93 11.39
N PRO A 258 -22.13 -17.96 12.16
CA PRO A 258 -21.95 -18.14 13.60
C PRO A 258 -23.27 -18.39 14.33
N ASN A 259 -23.26 -19.32 15.26
CA ASN A 259 -24.46 -19.74 15.99
C ASN A 259 -24.70 -18.90 17.24
N GLN A 260 -24.54 -17.56 17.13
CA GLN A 260 -24.78 -16.65 18.25
C GLN A 260 -25.53 -15.38 17.81
N VAL A 261 -26.41 -14.89 18.69
CA VAL A 261 -27.11 -13.61 18.46
C VAL A 261 -26.12 -12.45 18.54
N GLY A 262 -26.19 -11.52 17.58
CA GLY A 262 -25.31 -10.36 17.53
C GLY A 262 -23.86 -10.68 17.08
N ALA A 263 -23.65 -11.83 16.41
CA ALA A 263 -22.37 -12.16 15.81
C ALA A 263 -21.93 -11.11 14.80
N THR A 264 -20.64 -10.85 14.78
CA THR A 264 -19.96 -9.97 13.81
C THR A 264 -19.06 -10.80 12.90
N PHE A 265 -18.46 -10.19 11.88
CA PHE A 265 -17.48 -10.86 11.01
C PHE A 265 -16.33 -11.51 11.80
N ALA A 266 -15.96 -10.96 12.96
CA ALA A 266 -14.92 -11.52 13.83
C ALA A 266 -15.30 -12.88 14.47
N ASN A 267 -16.58 -13.23 14.49
CA ASN A 267 -17.06 -14.50 15.01
C ASN A 267 -17.20 -15.58 13.92
N VAL A 268 -16.96 -15.23 12.67
CA VAL A 268 -16.97 -16.16 11.53
C VAL A 268 -15.70 -17.00 11.56
N ASN A 269 -15.81 -18.29 11.29
CA ASN A 269 -14.64 -19.17 11.21
C ASN A 269 -13.99 -19.08 9.82
N GLY A 270 -12.94 -18.27 9.71
CA GLY A 270 -12.18 -18.04 8.48
C GLY A 270 -12.55 -16.77 7.72
N SER A 271 -11.76 -16.44 6.71
CA SER A 271 -11.84 -15.20 5.94
C SER A 271 -12.70 -15.35 4.69
N TYR A 272 -13.41 -14.29 4.31
CA TYR A 272 -14.32 -14.31 3.18
C TYR A 272 -14.39 -12.96 2.46
N ILE A 273 -14.81 -13.02 1.19
CA ILE A 273 -15.17 -11.85 0.39
C ILE A 273 -16.69 -11.78 0.31
N SER A 274 -17.26 -10.61 0.57
CA SER A 274 -18.69 -10.36 0.33
C SER A 274 -18.87 -9.39 -0.83
N LEU A 275 -19.90 -9.62 -1.65
CA LEU A 275 -20.33 -8.74 -2.72
C LEU A 275 -21.71 -8.16 -2.37
N LEU A 276 -21.88 -6.85 -2.51
CA LEU A 276 -23.19 -6.19 -2.44
C LEU A 276 -23.84 -6.33 -3.80
N ILE A 277 -24.78 -7.28 -3.93
CA ILE A 277 -25.35 -7.66 -5.24
C ILE A 277 -26.87 -7.59 -5.27
N ASN A 278 -27.36 -7.34 -6.49
CA ASN A 278 -28.71 -7.67 -6.93
C ASN A 278 -28.62 -8.82 -7.94
N VAL A 279 -29.42 -9.84 -7.76
CA VAL A 279 -29.44 -11.01 -8.65
C VAL A 279 -30.80 -11.12 -9.31
N GLN A 280 -30.83 -11.16 -10.63
CA GLN A 280 -32.02 -11.38 -11.45
C GLN A 280 -31.83 -12.61 -12.33
N LYS A 281 -32.90 -13.34 -12.56
CA LYS A 281 -32.94 -14.52 -13.42
C LYS A 281 -34.03 -14.35 -14.49
N LYS A 282 -33.77 -14.82 -15.71
CA LYS A 282 -34.79 -14.88 -16.76
C LYS A 282 -35.88 -15.91 -16.39
N ASN A 283 -37.13 -15.49 -16.45
CA ASN A 283 -38.26 -16.36 -16.31
C ASN A 283 -38.57 -17.09 -17.67
N ALA A 284 -39.58 -17.93 -17.72
CA ALA A 284 -39.95 -18.67 -18.91
C ALA A 284 -40.36 -17.78 -20.11
N ALA A 285 -40.77 -16.55 -19.86
CA ALA A 285 -41.10 -15.55 -20.88
C ALA A 285 -39.88 -14.71 -21.32
N GLY A 286 -38.69 -14.96 -20.76
CA GLY A 286 -37.46 -14.19 -21.02
C GLY A 286 -37.34 -12.87 -20.26
N ALA A 287 -38.26 -12.53 -19.37
CA ALA A 287 -38.21 -11.34 -18.56
C ALA A 287 -37.30 -11.54 -17.33
N TRP A 288 -36.61 -10.48 -16.93
CA TRP A 288 -35.77 -10.48 -15.75
C TRP A 288 -36.60 -10.36 -14.47
N GLU A 289 -36.45 -11.32 -13.57
CA GLU A 289 -37.08 -11.34 -12.24
C GLU A 289 -36.02 -11.34 -11.15
N GLN A 290 -36.16 -10.47 -10.15
CA GLN A 290 -35.26 -10.43 -9.01
C GLN A 290 -35.42 -11.68 -8.14
N VAL A 291 -34.29 -12.31 -7.83
CA VAL A 291 -34.23 -13.54 -7.02
C VAL A 291 -33.44 -13.35 -5.73
N TYR A 292 -32.60 -12.30 -5.64
CA TYR A 292 -31.90 -11.92 -4.41
C TYR A 292 -31.48 -10.43 -4.46
N PRO A 293 -31.71 -9.64 -3.37
CA PRO A 293 -32.64 -9.99 -2.28
C PRO A 293 -34.06 -10.13 -2.81
N LYS A 294 -34.88 -10.90 -2.08
CA LYS A 294 -36.23 -11.23 -2.55
C LYS A 294 -37.22 -10.11 -2.35
N ALA A 295 -38.16 -10.20 -3.05
CA ALA A 295 -39.34 -9.66 -3.65
C ALA A 295 -40.25 -8.66 -2.94
N ASP A 296 -40.04 -8.19 -1.75
CA ASP A 296 -40.76 -7.03 -1.21
C ASP A 296 -39.92 -5.73 -1.30
N VAL A 297 -38.73 -5.84 -1.89
CA VAL A 297 -37.87 -4.71 -2.15
C VAL A 297 -37.89 -4.37 -3.63
N PRO A 298 -37.71 -3.08 -4.00
CA PRO A 298 -37.56 -2.68 -5.40
C PRO A 298 -36.44 -3.44 -6.12
N ASN A 299 -36.61 -3.67 -7.42
CA ASN A 299 -35.65 -4.42 -8.27
C ASN A 299 -34.23 -3.80 -8.36
N ASP A 300 -34.00 -2.65 -7.78
CA ASP A 300 -32.72 -1.96 -7.72
C ASP A 300 -31.97 -2.14 -6.39
N LYS A 301 -32.56 -2.87 -5.44
CA LYS A 301 -31.95 -3.12 -4.13
C LYS A 301 -30.96 -4.27 -4.17
N SER A 302 -29.94 -4.16 -3.33
CA SER A 302 -28.85 -5.14 -3.22
C SER A 302 -28.72 -5.62 -1.77
N ALA A 303 -28.19 -6.83 -1.60
CA ALA A 303 -27.83 -7.37 -0.30
C ALA A 303 -26.47 -8.08 -0.40
N TRP A 304 -25.80 -8.29 0.74
CA TRP A 304 -24.47 -8.88 0.78
C TRP A 304 -24.54 -10.39 0.64
N THR A 305 -23.73 -10.91 -0.26
CA THR A 305 -23.43 -12.35 -0.40
C THR A 305 -22.00 -12.58 0.04
N ALA A 306 -21.60 -13.81 0.28
CA ALA A 306 -20.26 -14.16 0.72
C ALA A 306 -19.72 -15.39 0.00
N VAL A 307 -18.39 -15.41 -0.13
CA VAL A 307 -17.60 -16.54 -0.65
C VAL A 307 -16.30 -16.66 0.14
N ALA A 308 -15.90 -17.88 0.48
CA ALA A 308 -14.68 -18.14 1.22
C ALA A 308 -13.45 -17.68 0.41
N ILE A 309 -12.51 -16.95 1.05
CA ILE A 309 -11.17 -16.78 0.48
C ILE A 309 -10.43 -18.12 0.62
N PRO A 310 -9.80 -18.67 -0.42
CA PRO A 310 -9.04 -19.91 -0.29
C PRO A 310 -7.91 -19.77 0.73
N ALA A 311 -7.58 -20.84 1.40
CA ALA A 311 -6.40 -20.89 2.25
C ALA A 311 -5.14 -20.61 1.42
N VAL A 312 -4.46 -19.52 1.74
CA VAL A 312 -3.26 -19.02 1.07
C VAL A 312 -2.47 -18.17 2.05
N THR A 313 -1.16 -18.05 1.86
CA THR A 313 -0.36 -17.08 2.60
C THR A 313 -0.16 -15.84 1.73
N TRP A 314 -0.66 -14.69 2.19
CA TRP A 314 -0.32 -13.40 1.64
C TRP A 314 1.10 -13.02 2.10
N ALA A 315 1.98 -12.75 1.16
CA ALA A 315 3.38 -12.42 1.42
C ALA A 315 3.69 -10.95 1.06
N ASN A 316 4.72 -10.41 1.68
CA ASN A 316 5.23 -9.06 1.38
C ASN A 316 5.48 -8.89 -0.13
N GLY A 317 5.11 -7.74 -0.68
CA GLY A 317 5.39 -7.39 -2.05
C GLY A 317 4.75 -8.29 -3.10
N ASN A 318 3.70 -9.03 -2.74
CA ASN A 318 2.94 -9.85 -3.67
C ASN A 318 1.54 -9.27 -3.92
N LYS A 319 1.11 -9.42 -5.17
CA LYS A 319 -0.22 -9.07 -5.64
C LYS A 319 -1.05 -10.33 -5.81
N TYR A 320 -2.20 -10.36 -5.17
CA TYR A 320 -3.18 -11.44 -5.23
C TYR A 320 -4.41 -10.97 -6.01
N ILE A 321 -4.68 -11.58 -7.15
CA ILE A 321 -5.80 -11.23 -8.02
C ILE A 321 -6.83 -12.36 -7.94
N TYR A 322 -7.93 -12.10 -7.25
CA TYR A 322 -9.06 -13.01 -7.11
C TYR A 322 -10.06 -12.76 -8.23
N THR A 323 -10.32 -13.75 -9.08
CA THR A 323 -11.39 -13.68 -10.09
C THR A 323 -12.56 -14.55 -9.64
N LEU A 324 -13.66 -13.91 -9.27
CA LEU A 324 -14.89 -14.55 -8.83
C LEU A 324 -15.77 -14.86 -10.04
N ASP A 325 -16.01 -16.15 -10.29
CA ASP A 325 -16.85 -16.62 -11.39
C ASP A 325 -18.28 -16.87 -10.90
N LEU A 326 -19.15 -15.95 -11.20
CA LEU A 326 -20.57 -15.98 -10.85
C LEU A 326 -21.43 -16.79 -11.81
N SER A 327 -20.85 -17.43 -12.84
CA SER A 327 -21.59 -18.13 -13.88
C SER A 327 -22.42 -19.32 -13.35
N ALA A 328 -21.98 -19.94 -12.26
CA ALA A 328 -22.65 -21.09 -11.66
C ALA A 328 -23.55 -20.73 -10.48
N GLY A 329 -23.36 -19.57 -9.84
CA GLY A 329 -24.12 -19.21 -8.65
C GLY A 329 -23.73 -17.85 -8.08
N ALA A 330 -24.42 -17.42 -7.05
CA ALA A 330 -24.27 -16.11 -6.40
C ALA A 330 -23.55 -16.17 -5.04
N GLY A 331 -22.99 -17.31 -4.66
CA GLY A 331 -22.42 -17.54 -3.33
C GLY A 331 -23.47 -17.81 -2.26
N LYS A 332 -23.11 -17.53 -1.03
CA LYS A 332 -23.96 -17.66 0.15
C LYS A 332 -24.40 -16.30 0.66
N VAL A 333 -25.51 -16.23 1.37
CA VAL A 333 -25.87 -15.00 2.11
C VAL A 333 -24.76 -14.68 3.10
N ASP A 334 -24.40 -13.40 3.23
CA ASP A 334 -23.39 -12.98 4.22
C ASP A 334 -23.70 -13.57 5.60
N PRO A 335 -22.73 -14.20 6.28
CA PRO A 335 -22.98 -14.98 7.48
C PRO A 335 -23.41 -14.15 8.70
N VAL A 336 -23.19 -12.84 8.68
CA VAL A 336 -23.47 -11.97 9.84
C VAL A 336 -24.29 -10.73 9.51
N ASP A 337 -23.98 -10.10 8.37
CA ASP A 337 -24.59 -8.82 7.98
C ASP A 337 -24.95 -8.80 6.48
N PRO A 338 -26.07 -9.41 6.07
CA PRO A 338 -26.52 -9.35 4.68
C PRO A 338 -27.08 -7.97 4.26
N GLY A 339 -27.22 -7.02 5.19
CA GLY A 339 -27.71 -5.66 4.94
C GLY A 339 -29.21 -5.51 5.02
N ASP A 340 -29.68 -4.25 4.99
CA ASP A 340 -31.05 -3.86 5.28
C ASP A 340 -32.11 -4.37 4.29
N ASN A 341 -31.70 -4.75 3.08
CA ASN A 341 -32.62 -5.24 2.03
C ASN A 341 -32.82 -6.76 2.08
N TRP A 342 -32.05 -7.48 2.89
CA TRP A 342 -32.28 -8.89 3.17
C TRP A 342 -33.41 -9.06 4.19
N THR A 343 -34.26 -10.06 3.96
CA THR A 343 -35.42 -10.34 4.83
C THR A 343 -35.40 -11.79 5.26
N ASP A 344 -35.33 -12.00 6.58
CA ASP A 344 -35.42 -13.34 7.17
C ASP A 344 -36.76 -14.02 6.81
N GLY A 345 -36.69 -15.30 6.47
CA GLY A 345 -37.85 -16.11 6.05
C GLY A 345 -38.35 -15.86 4.62
N LYS A 346 -37.81 -14.86 3.90
CA LYS A 346 -38.06 -14.64 2.47
C LYS A 346 -36.84 -14.91 1.63
N ASP A 347 -35.69 -14.38 2.04
CA ASP A 347 -34.38 -14.69 1.48
C ASP A 347 -33.85 -15.99 2.09
N PRO A 348 -32.84 -16.65 1.45
CA PRO A 348 -32.09 -17.72 2.09
C PRO A 348 -31.49 -17.24 3.41
N GLY A 349 -31.37 -18.11 4.39
CA GLY A 349 -30.79 -17.81 5.69
C GLY A 349 -29.29 -17.43 5.58
N LYS A 350 -28.78 -16.76 6.62
CA LYS A 350 -27.36 -16.42 6.71
C LYS A 350 -26.48 -17.66 6.55
N GLY A 351 -25.48 -17.61 5.66
CA GLY A 351 -24.63 -18.75 5.32
C GLY A 351 -25.28 -19.79 4.39
N GLU A 352 -26.50 -19.59 3.95
CA GLU A 352 -27.16 -20.47 2.96
C GLU A 352 -26.87 -20.04 1.52
N ASP A 353 -26.95 -21.01 0.59
CA ASP A 353 -26.66 -20.78 -0.81
C ASP A 353 -27.74 -19.93 -1.50
N ILE A 354 -27.27 -18.94 -2.27
CA ILE A 354 -28.10 -18.18 -3.21
C ILE A 354 -28.02 -18.89 -4.56
N LEU A 355 -29.16 -19.21 -5.17
CA LEU A 355 -29.26 -20.00 -6.43
C LEU A 355 -28.72 -21.44 -6.33
N GLY A 356 -28.45 -21.95 -5.14
CA GLY A 356 -28.11 -23.36 -4.90
C GLY A 356 -26.75 -23.83 -5.46
N LYS A 357 -25.84 -22.90 -5.78
CA LYS A 357 -24.49 -23.22 -6.29
C LYS A 357 -23.44 -22.23 -5.78
N GLN A 358 -22.22 -22.76 -5.63
CA GLN A 358 -21.07 -21.98 -5.18
C GLN A 358 -20.52 -21.06 -6.29
N ILE A 359 -19.92 -19.96 -5.88
CA ILE A 359 -19.05 -19.15 -6.74
C ILE A 359 -17.73 -19.90 -6.91
N PHE A 360 -17.30 -20.06 -8.15
CA PHE A 360 -15.95 -20.52 -8.47
C PHE A 360 -15.02 -19.32 -8.54
N PHE A 361 -13.77 -19.49 -8.16
CA PHE A 361 -12.77 -18.45 -8.36
C PHE A 361 -11.40 -19.04 -8.67
N THR A 362 -10.58 -18.22 -9.28
CA THR A 362 -9.16 -18.46 -9.50
C THR A 362 -8.37 -17.40 -8.77
N VAL A 363 -7.20 -17.77 -8.28
CA VAL A 363 -6.24 -16.85 -7.66
C VAL A 363 -5.01 -16.82 -8.54
N GLU A 364 -4.66 -15.64 -9.02
CA GLU A 364 -3.37 -15.39 -9.66
C GLU A 364 -2.47 -14.65 -8.66
N VAL A 365 -1.27 -15.19 -8.41
CA VAL A 365 -0.27 -14.55 -7.56
C VAL A 365 0.81 -13.99 -8.48
N LYS A 366 1.03 -12.70 -8.41
CA LYS A 366 2.11 -12.01 -9.12
C LYS A 366 3.04 -11.39 -8.08
N ALA A 367 4.34 -11.55 -8.28
CA ALA A 367 5.28 -10.71 -7.58
C ALA A 367 4.94 -9.25 -7.89
N TRP A 368 4.96 -8.43 -6.89
CA TRP A 368 4.80 -6.98 -7.02
C TRP A 368 6.15 -6.38 -7.48
N VAL A 369 6.63 -6.92 -8.59
CA VAL A 369 7.98 -6.70 -9.15
C VAL A 369 7.83 -6.07 -10.51
N ASP A 370 8.62 -5.02 -10.83
CA ASP A 370 8.74 -4.43 -12.15
C ASP A 370 9.43 -5.40 -13.14
N GLN A 371 8.91 -5.60 -14.27
CA GLN A 371 9.65 -6.18 -15.39
C GLN A 371 10.60 -5.10 -15.91
N ALA A 372 11.90 -5.31 -15.78
CA ALA A 372 12.87 -4.46 -16.43
C ALA A 372 12.61 -4.52 -17.96
N VAL A 373 12.04 -3.46 -18.50
CA VAL A 373 12.01 -3.27 -19.94
C VAL A 373 13.44 -2.88 -20.33
N ASN A 374 14.22 -3.86 -20.80
CA ASN A 374 15.42 -3.57 -21.54
C ASN A 374 15.00 -2.80 -22.78
N VAL A 375 15.18 -1.49 -22.76
CA VAL A 375 15.19 -0.68 -23.96
C VAL A 375 16.60 -0.86 -24.54
N PRO A 376 16.78 -1.53 -25.68
CA PRO A 376 18.06 -1.54 -26.34
C PRO A 376 18.38 -0.10 -26.77
N MET A 377 19.58 0.38 -26.39
CA MET A 377 20.15 1.63 -26.89
C MET A 377 20.55 1.47 -28.34
#